data_9a73a148a1b7e092c75ee6e2e599bc3a
#
_entry.id   9a73a148a1b7e092c75ee6e2e599bc3a
#
_cell.length_a   1.000
_cell.length_b   1.000
_cell.length_c   1.000
_cell.angle_alpha   90.00
_cell.angle_beta   90.00
_cell.angle_gamma   90.00
#
_symmetry.space_group_name_H-M   'P 1'
#
loop_
_entity.id
_entity.type
_entity.pdbx_description
1 polymer ?
#
loop_
_entity_poly.entity_id
_entity_poly.type
_entity_poly.pdbx_seq_one_letter_code
_entity_poly.pdbx_strand_id
1 'polypeptide(L)' 'MNLNVKAAALSFGVFWSVMTMICAWCGLIDIVDFLEPYYLGIDTSFVGGLIGGFWGFIDGAIGGFLVAWLYNKFNNA' A
#
# COMPACT_ATOMS: atom_id res chain seq x y z
N MET A 1 -25.45 -0.44 -0.08
CA MET A 1 -24.53 -1.56 0.16
C MET A 1 -23.27 -1.07 0.85
N ASN A 2 -22.88 -1.71 1.93
CA ASN A 2 -21.69 -1.34 2.69
C ASN A 2 -20.49 -2.16 2.25
N LEU A 3 -19.30 -1.57 2.39
CA LEU A 3 -18.05 -2.28 2.16
C LEU A 3 -17.63 -3.00 3.44
N ASN A 4 -17.13 -4.21 3.28
CA ASN A 4 -16.48 -4.92 4.38
C ASN A 4 -15.12 -4.25 4.62
N VAL A 5 -14.97 -3.60 5.77
CA VAL A 5 -13.78 -2.80 6.09
C VAL A 5 -12.53 -3.67 6.12
N LYS A 6 -12.61 -4.86 6.72
CA LYS A 6 -11.48 -5.79 6.79
C LYS A 6 -11.06 -6.25 5.39
N ALA A 7 -12.02 -6.64 4.56
CA ALA A 7 -11.73 -7.08 3.20
C ALA A 7 -11.14 -5.96 2.36
N ALA A 8 -11.66 -4.74 2.50
CA ALA A 8 -11.12 -3.58 1.79
C ALA A 8 -9.69 -3.29 2.23
N ALA A 9 -9.41 -3.30 3.53
CA ALA A 9 -8.08 -3.06 4.05
C ALA A 9 -7.07 -4.08 3.53
N LEU A 10 -7.43 -5.36 3.57
CA LEU A 10 -6.55 -6.43 3.07
C LEU A 10 -6.34 -6.31 1.57
N SER A 11 -7.38 -6.02 0.81
CA SER A 11 -7.30 -5.91 -0.65
C SER A 11 -6.39 -4.76 -1.07
N PHE A 12 -6.58 -3.59 -0.48
CA PHE A 12 -5.72 -2.43 -0.76
C PHE A 12 -4.30 -2.66 -0.28
N GLY A 13 -4.13 -3.33 0.86
CA GLY A 13 -2.81 -3.66 1.37
C GLY A 13 -2.04 -4.55 0.42
N VAL A 14 -2.65 -5.64 -0.04
CA VAL A 14 -2.02 -6.57 -0.98
C VAL A 14 -1.73 -5.87 -2.31
N PHE A 15 -2.68 -5.12 -2.85
CA PHE A 15 -2.49 -4.40 -4.10
C PHE A 15 -1.34 -3.41 -4.01
N TRP A 16 -1.31 -2.60 -2.95
CA TRP A 16 -0.27 -1.59 -2.77
C TRP A 16 1.10 -2.23 -2.56
N SER A 17 1.13 -3.34 -1.80
CA SER A 17 2.35 -4.10 -1.58
C SER A 17 2.95 -4.61 -2.90
N VAL A 18 2.12 -5.25 -3.72
CA VAL A 18 2.55 -5.80 -5.01
C VAL A 18 3.03 -4.67 -5.92
N MET A 19 2.30 -3.57 -6.00
CA MET A 19 2.69 -2.43 -6.84
C MET A 19 4.01 -1.83 -6.39
N THR A 20 4.20 -1.71 -5.08
CA THR A 20 5.46 -1.17 -4.53
C THR A 20 6.64 -2.08 -4.87
N MET A 21 6.47 -3.39 -4.73
CA MET A 21 7.51 -4.36 -5.07
C MET A 21 7.85 -4.31 -6.56
N ILE A 22 6.84 -4.23 -7.43
CA ILE A 22 7.06 -4.12 -8.87
C ILE A 22 7.86 -2.84 -9.19
N CYS A 23 7.47 -1.72 -8.60
CA CYS A 23 8.18 -0.45 -8.82
C CYS A 23 9.65 -0.55 -8.40
N ALA A 24 9.93 -1.17 -7.26
CA ALA A 24 11.29 -1.33 -6.77
C ALA A 24 12.10 -2.26 -7.66
N TRP A 25 11.54 -3.43 -7.99
CA TRP A 25 12.28 -4.44 -8.76
C TRP A 25 12.42 -4.10 -10.23
N CYS A 26 11.54 -3.29 -10.78
CA CYS A 26 11.67 -2.81 -12.16
C CYS A 26 12.65 -1.63 -12.28
N GLY A 27 13.26 -1.21 -11.17
CA GLY A 27 14.27 -0.15 -11.19
C GLY A 27 13.72 1.25 -11.37
N LEU A 28 12.48 1.50 -10.94
CA LEU A 28 11.88 2.83 -11.01
C LEU A 28 12.44 3.70 -9.88
N ILE A 29 13.68 4.13 -10.07
CA ILE A 29 14.47 4.81 -9.04
C ILE A 29 13.77 6.07 -8.51
N ASP A 30 13.15 6.84 -9.38
CA ASP A 30 12.48 8.08 -8.97
C ASP A 30 11.35 7.82 -7.99
N ILE A 31 10.59 6.74 -8.21
CA ILE A 31 9.51 6.34 -7.30
C ILE A 31 10.09 5.83 -5.99
N VAL A 32 11.15 5.02 -6.05
CA VAL A 32 11.81 4.50 -4.86
C VAL A 32 12.39 5.65 -4.03
N ASP A 33 13.04 6.60 -4.67
CA ASP A 33 13.60 7.76 -3.98
C ASP A 33 12.51 8.61 -3.32
N PHE A 34 11.38 8.76 -3.98
CA PHE A 34 10.23 9.47 -3.41
C PHE A 34 9.71 8.78 -2.15
N LEU A 35 9.67 7.43 -2.16
CA LEU A 35 9.13 6.65 -1.04
C LEU A 35 10.14 6.44 0.08
N GLU A 36 11.42 6.61 -0.17
CA GLU A 36 12.47 6.31 0.80
C GLU A 36 12.27 6.99 2.16
N PRO A 37 11.90 8.29 2.23
CA PRO A 37 11.67 8.94 3.53
C PRO A 37 10.53 8.34 4.33
N TYR A 38 9.58 7.68 3.68
CA TYR A 38 8.40 7.09 4.29
C TYR A 38 8.55 5.59 4.49
N TYR A 39 9.24 4.93 3.57
CA TYR A 39 9.42 3.49 3.54
C TYR A 39 10.88 3.17 3.86
N LEU A 40 11.19 3.11 5.15
CA LEU A 40 12.57 2.86 5.58
C LEU A 40 13.07 1.52 5.05
N GLY A 41 14.22 1.55 4.39
CA GLY A 41 14.85 0.35 3.86
C GLY A 41 14.47 -0.01 2.43
N ILE A 42 13.58 0.75 1.79
CA ILE A 42 13.21 0.48 0.40
C ILE A 42 14.40 0.82 -0.51
N ASP A 43 14.70 -0.06 -1.46
CA ASP A 43 15.63 0.20 -2.55
C ASP A 43 15.28 -0.74 -3.72
N THR A 44 16.09 -0.71 -4.78
CA THR A 44 15.83 -1.51 -5.98
C THR A 44 16.38 -2.93 -5.89
N SER A 45 17.01 -3.33 -4.79
CA SER A 45 17.45 -4.70 -4.57
C SER A 45 16.27 -5.61 -4.26
N PHE A 46 16.50 -6.93 -4.32
CA PHE A 46 15.44 -7.89 -3.96
C PHE A 46 14.95 -7.68 -2.54
N VAL A 47 15.89 -7.54 -1.59
CA VAL A 47 15.55 -7.35 -0.17
C VAL A 47 14.87 -6.01 0.03
N GLY A 48 15.37 -4.94 -0.60
CA GLY A 48 14.76 -3.61 -0.52
C GLY A 48 13.36 -3.59 -1.09
N GLY A 49 13.10 -4.35 -2.16
CA GLY A 49 11.76 -4.51 -2.71
C GLY A 49 10.82 -5.22 -1.75
N LEU A 50 11.28 -6.27 -1.06
CA LEU A 50 10.48 -6.94 -0.04
C LEU A 50 10.15 -6.01 1.13
N ILE A 51 11.12 -5.22 1.57
CA ILE A 51 10.91 -4.22 2.63
C ILE A 51 9.89 -3.18 2.16
N GLY A 52 10.01 -2.72 0.92
CA GLY A 52 9.04 -1.80 0.32
C GLY A 52 7.65 -2.41 0.26
N GLY A 53 7.55 -3.69 -0.07
CA GLY A 53 6.28 -4.41 -0.07
C GLY A 53 5.63 -4.47 1.31
N PHE A 54 6.44 -4.70 2.35
CA PHE A 54 5.96 -4.69 3.73
C PHE A 54 5.36 -3.32 4.09
N TRP A 55 6.10 -2.25 3.83
CA TRP A 55 5.61 -0.90 4.09
C TRP A 55 4.40 -0.56 3.23
N GLY A 56 4.41 -0.99 1.96
CA GLY A 56 3.28 -0.80 1.05
C GLY A 56 2.03 -1.49 1.53
N PHE A 57 2.16 -2.69 2.11
CA PHE A 57 1.00 -3.40 2.68
C PHE A 57 0.39 -2.60 3.82
N ILE A 58 1.21 -2.10 4.74
CA ILE A 58 0.73 -1.31 5.88
C ILE A 58 0.03 -0.05 5.38
N ASP A 59 0.66 0.68 4.47
CA ASP A 59 0.12 1.92 3.92
C ASP A 59 -1.19 1.68 3.18
N GLY A 60 -1.22 0.67 2.31
CA GLY A 60 -2.42 0.31 1.57
C GLY A 60 -3.54 -0.17 2.46
N ALA A 61 -3.22 -0.95 3.50
CA ALA A 61 -4.22 -1.43 4.45
C ALA A 61 -4.87 -0.28 5.20
N ILE A 62 -4.08 0.70 5.64
CA ILE A 62 -4.59 1.90 6.29
C ILE A 62 -5.48 2.67 5.33
N GLY A 63 -5.03 2.86 4.08
CA GLY A 63 -5.82 3.54 3.06
C GLY A 63 -7.14 2.83 2.77
N GLY A 64 -7.11 1.51 2.63
CA GLY A 64 -8.31 0.71 2.40
C GLY A 64 -9.29 0.78 3.55
N PHE A 65 -8.78 0.74 4.77
CA PHE A 65 -9.61 0.90 5.97
C PHE A 65 -10.32 2.25 5.96
N LEU A 66 -9.57 3.32 5.71
CA LEU A 66 -10.13 4.67 5.72
C LEU A 66 -11.16 4.86 4.60
N VAL A 67 -10.87 4.37 3.41
CA VAL A 67 -11.79 4.47 2.27
C VAL A 67 -13.09 3.73 2.56
N ALA A 68 -13.01 2.51 3.08
CA ALA A 68 -14.20 1.72 3.39
C ALA A 68 -15.01 2.37 4.52
N TRP A 69 -14.34 2.89 5.53
CA TRP A 69 -15.01 3.56 6.64
C TRP A 69 -15.76 4.81 6.15
N LEU A 70 -15.10 5.62 5.33
CA LEU A 70 -15.71 6.82 4.77
C LEU A 70 -16.88 6.46 3.85
N TYR A 71 -16.69 5.47 2.99
CA TYR A 71 -17.76 5.02 2.09
C TYR A 71 -18.99 4.60 2.88
N ASN A 72 -18.80 3.79 3.92
CA ASN A 72 -19.92 3.29 4.71
C ASN A 72 -20.61 4.43 5.45
N LYS A 73 -19.86 5.39 5.95
CA LYS A 73 -20.40 6.56 6.63
C LYS A 73 -21.29 7.38 5.68
N PHE A 74 -20.82 7.67 4.49
CA PHE A 74 -21.57 8.44 3.51
C PHE A 74 -22.74 7.63 2.94
N ASN A 75 -22.57 6.33 2.78
CA ASN A 75 -23.61 5.46 2.26
C ASN A 75 -24.78 5.33 3.20
N ASN A 76 -24.55 5.46 4.51
CA ASN A 76 -25.58 5.37 5.54
C ASN A 76 -26.14 6.73 5.98
N ALA A 77 -25.64 7.80 5.38
CA ALA A 77 -26.09 9.17 5.75
C ALA A 77 -27.43 9.52 5.12
#